data_ae48d5cde7386bdde283f4a431294de5
#
_entry.id   ae48d5cde7386bdde283f4a431294de5
#
_cell.length_a   1.000
_cell.length_b   1.000
_cell.length_c   1.000
_cell.angle_alpha   90.00
_cell.angle_beta   90.00
_cell.angle_gamma   90.00
#
_symmetry.space_group_name_H-M   'P 1'
#
loop_
_entity.id
_entity.type
_entity.pdbx_description
1 polymer ?
#
loop_
_entity_poly.entity_id
_entity_poly.type
_entity_poly.pdbx_seq_one_letter_code
_entity_poly.pdbx_strand_id
1 'polypeptide(L)'
;MTFSPNRRTILRGTLAATAGVLAGPVLLSGSASAYNWTRTMNEGATGADVTELQIRVAGWAADSASHSRVSIDGDFGPGTAAAVRRFQAAYGLSVDGSAGPATQAQLNALEQSDGSTAHFNWSEFYDRSSGNFNGGKVSAATVKENARRAMYKLEALRKKLGNVPITVNSGFRSIAHNAEIGGASDSMHLYGTAADLDVPGVANRTVYQKAETCGFSGLERYDVDHQHVDSRADLGRAWWWESGTI
;
A
#
# COMPACT_ATOMS: atom_id res chain seq x y z
N MET A 1 -57.17 51.34 -12.57
CA MET A 1 -55.98 51.91 -13.15
C MET A 1 -55.07 50.75 -13.50
N THR A 2 -55.26 50.26 -14.62
CA THR A 2 -54.47 50.15 -15.85
C THR A 2 -52.94 50.37 -15.65
N PHE A 3 -52.15 49.39 -15.88
CA PHE A 3 -51.11 49.42 -16.88
C PHE A 3 -50.60 48.01 -17.23
N SER A 4 -50.60 47.79 -18.52
CA SER A 4 -50.26 46.57 -19.27
C SER A 4 -48.76 46.56 -19.71
N PRO A 5 -48.32 45.65 -20.50
CA PRO A 5 -47.15 44.77 -20.31
C PRO A 5 -45.95 45.18 -21.17
N ASN A 6 -44.81 44.54 -20.99
CA ASN A 6 -43.81 44.60 -22.05
C ASN A 6 -43.18 43.23 -22.34
N ARG A 7 -43.40 42.73 -23.51
CA ARG A 7 -42.77 41.60 -24.17
C ARG A 7 -41.35 41.93 -24.57
N ARG A 8 -40.40 41.07 -24.30
CA ARG A 8 -39.18 40.93 -25.13
C ARG A 8 -38.78 39.49 -25.25
N THR A 9 -39.11 38.93 -26.34
CA THR A 9 -38.30 38.32 -27.39
C THR A 9 -37.24 37.29 -26.99
N ILE A 10 -37.57 36.10 -27.45
CA ILE A 10 -36.77 34.87 -27.44
C ILE A 10 -35.54 35.04 -28.37
N LEU A 11 -34.36 34.65 -27.88
CA LEU A 11 -33.31 34.16 -28.78
C LEU A 11 -32.86 32.79 -28.32
N ARG A 12 -33.16 31.78 -29.17
CA ARG A 12 -32.62 30.44 -29.08
C ARG A 12 -31.19 30.45 -29.59
N GLY A 13 -30.26 30.08 -28.72
CA GLY A 13 -28.90 29.78 -29.09
C GLY A 13 -28.50 28.43 -28.49
N THR A 14 -28.56 27.41 -29.31
CA THR A 14 -27.99 26.08 -29.02
C THR A 14 -26.49 26.18 -29.13
N LEU A 15 -25.80 26.08 -27.99
CA LEU A 15 -24.36 25.77 -27.95
C LEU A 15 -24.21 24.41 -27.27
N ALA A 16 -23.87 23.41 -28.05
CA ALA A 16 -23.37 22.14 -27.57
C ALA A 16 -21.92 22.37 -27.12
N ALA A 17 -21.70 22.43 -25.82
CA ALA A 17 -20.36 22.38 -25.25
C ALA A 17 -20.06 20.96 -24.81
N THR A 18 -19.28 20.25 -25.61
CA THR A 18 -18.61 19.01 -25.19
C THR A 18 -17.52 19.38 -24.18
N ALA A 19 -17.83 19.21 -22.91
CA ALA A 19 -16.84 19.30 -21.86
C ALA A 19 -16.00 18.02 -21.85
N GLY A 20 -14.89 18.02 -22.57
CA GLY A 20 -13.81 17.07 -22.40
C GLY A 20 -13.17 17.31 -21.05
N VAL A 21 -13.40 16.41 -20.10
CA VAL A 21 -12.66 16.39 -18.84
C VAL A 21 -11.26 15.87 -19.15
N LEU A 22 -10.32 16.77 -19.38
CA LEU A 22 -8.89 16.46 -19.32
C LEU A 22 -8.56 16.28 -17.82
N ALA A 23 -8.53 15.03 -17.38
CA ALA A 23 -7.89 14.69 -16.11
C ALA A 23 -6.39 14.93 -16.28
N GLY A 24 -5.95 16.16 -15.99
CA GLY A 24 -4.53 16.46 -15.87
C GLY A 24 -3.94 15.71 -14.68
N PRO A 25 -2.64 15.36 -14.71
CA PRO A 25 -1.99 14.75 -13.57
C PRO A 25 -2.07 15.74 -12.39
N VAL A 26 -2.61 15.29 -11.27
CA VAL A 26 -2.53 16.00 -10.00
C VAL A 26 -1.07 15.98 -9.59
N LEU A 27 -0.35 17.05 -9.83
CA LEU A 27 0.99 17.26 -9.29
C LEU A 27 0.84 17.50 -7.79
N LEU A 28 1.03 16.48 -6.99
CA LEU A 28 1.23 16.61 -5.55
C LEU A 28 2.58 17.31 -5.35
N SER A 29 2.54 18.61 -5.08
CA SER A 29 3.72 19.42 -4.75
C SER A 29 4.13 19.15 -3.30
N GLY A 30 4.77 18.02 -3.05
CA GLY A 30 5.55 17.76 -1.85
C GLY A 30 6.96 17.43 -2.31
N SER A 31 7.98 18.11 -1.79
CA SER A 31 9.38 17.74 -2.02
C SER A 31 9.66 16.43 -1.27
N ALA A 32 9.16 15.32 -1.80
CA ALA A 32 9.58 14.01 -1.37
C ALA A 32 11.08 13.89 -1.66
N SER A 33 11.84 13.33 -0.73
CA SER A 33 13.16 12.81 -1.04
C SER A 33 12.97 11.54 -1.88
N ALA A 34 12.59 11.77 -3.15
CA ALA A 34 12.30 10.70 -4.08
C ALA A 34 13.53 9.80 -4.21
N TYR A 35 13.32 8.47 -4.20
CA TYR A 35 14.42 7.54 -4.45
C TYR A 35 15.07 7.88 -5.80
N ASN A 36 16.40 7.99 -5.81
CA ASN A 36 17.15 8.38 -7.00
C ASN A 36 17.42 7.14 -7.88
N TRP A 37 16.49 6.87 -8.77
CA TRP A 37 16.63 5.83 -9.78
C TRP A 37 17.70 6.22 -10.80
N THR A 38 18.73 5.40 -10.99
CA THR A 38 19.86 5.70 -11.86
C THR A 38 19.78 5.02 -13.23
N ARG A 39 18.86 4.06 -13.39
CA ARG A 39 18.69 3.29 -14.63
C ARG A 39 17.27 2.73 -14.77
N THR A 40 16.88 2.37 -15.99
CA THR A 40 15.75 1.46 -16.22
C THR A 40 16.14 0.05 -15.80
N MET A 41 15.24 -0.65 -15.11
CA MET A 41 15.45 -2.04 -14.68
C MET A 41 14.50 -2.97 -15.40
N ASN A 42 15.01 -4.09 -15.87
CA ASN A 42 14.29 -5.15 -16.57
C ASN A 42 14.66 -6.50 -15.95
N GLU A 43 13.96 -7.54 -16.34
CA GLU A 43 14.28 -8.92 -15.96
C GLU A 43 15.76 -9.23 -16.26
N GLY A 44 16.45 -9.79 -15.27
CA GLY A 44 17.90 -10.03 -15.27
C GLY A 44 18.72 -8.92 -14.61
N ALA A 45 18.14 -7.75 -14.28
CA ALA A 45 18.84 -6.73 -13.51
C ALA A 45 19.05 -7.18 -12.06
N THR A 46 20.16 -6.76 -11.45
CA THR A 46 20.49 -7.05 -10.04
C THR A 46 20.97 -5.80 -9.31
N GLY A 47 20.85 -5.77 -8.00
CA GLY A 47 21.41 -4.72 -7.15
C GLY A 47 20.46 -4.12 -6.13
N ALA A 48 20.96 -3.14 -5.37
CA ALA A 48 20.18 -2.46 -4.31
C ALA A 48 18.96 -1.69 -4.85
N ASP A 49 19.04 -1.16 -6.06
CA ASP A 49 17.92 -0.51 -6.74
C ASP A 49 16.82 -1.52 -7.11
N VAL A 50 17.17 -2.78 -7.43
CA VAL A 50 16.20 -3.86 -7.61
C VAL A 50 15.57 -4.24 -6.29
N THR A 51 16.34 -4.33 -5.20
CA THR A 51 15.79 -4.53 -3.84
C THR A 51 14.77 -3.46 -3.49
N GLU A 52 15.07 -2.19 -3.73
CA GLU A 52 14.16 -1.08 -3.49
C GLU A 52 12.89 -1.18 -4.35
N LEU A 53 13.03 -1.52 -5.65
CA LEU A 53 11.89 -1.77 -6.53
C LEU A 53 10.99 -2.89 -5.97
N GLN A 54 11.59 -4.02 -5.57
CA GLN A 54 10.87 -5.17 -5.02
C GLN A 54 10.07 -4.80 -3.76
N ILE A 55 10.64 -4.00 -2.87
CA ILE A 55 9.92 -3.48 -1.69
C ILE A 55 8.69 -2.69 -2.12
N ARG A 56 8.82 -1.77 -3.08
CA ARG A 56 7.75 -0.88 -3.52
C ARG A 56 6.65 -1.60 -4.33
N VAL A 57 6.98 -2.69 -5.00
CA VAL A 57 5.98 -3.50 -5.72
C VAL A 57 5.56 -4.76 -4.98
N ALA A 58 6.02 -4.98 -3.74
CA ALA A 58 5.73 -6.19 -2.96
C ALA A 58 4.23 -6.47 -2.81
N GLY A 59 3.41 -5.44 -2.73
CA GLY A 59 1.95 -5.55 -2.64
C GLY A 59 1.25 -5.95 -3.95
N TRP A 60 1.97 -6.06 -5.05
CA TRP A 60 1.45 -6.48 -6.36
C TRP A 60 1.79 -7.95 -6.67
N ALA A 61 1.76 -8.80 -5.65
CA ALA A 61 2.24 -10.16 -5.71
C ALA A 61 1.38 -11.07 -6.59
N ALA A 62 0.04 -10.89 -6.59
CA ALA A 62 -0.87 -11.75 -7.33
C ALA A 62 -2.13 -11.01 -7.80
N ASP A 63 -2.86 -11.62 -8.74
CA ASP A 63 -4.18 -11.18 -9.21
C ASP A 63 -5.32 -11.89 -8.45
N SER A 64 -5.04 -13.08 -7.93
CA SER A 64 -5.96 -13.91 -7.14
C SER A 64 -5.24 -14.51 -5.95
N ALA A 65 -5.98 -15.02 -4.98
CA ALA A 65 -5.45 -15.74 -3.83
C ALA A 65 -4.61 -16.95 -4.30
N SER A 66 -3.31 -16.86 -4.13
CA SER A 66 -2.35 -17.87 -4.60
C SER A 66 -1.17 -18.01 -3.65
N HIS A 67 -1.26 -17.41 -2.45
CA HIS A 67 -0.19 -17.38 -1.46
C HIS A 67 1.16 -16.92 -2.05
N SER A 68 1.11 -16.03 -3.04
CA SER A 68 2.30 -15.53 -3.72
C SER A 68 2.89 -14.32 -3.03
N ARG A 69 4.20 -14.17 -3.11
CA ARG A 69 4.93 -12.98 -2.68
C ARG A 69 5.98 -12.59 -3.71
N VAL A 70 6.41 -11.34 -3.69
CA VAL A 70 7.61 -10.88 -4.37
C VAL A 70 8.79 -11.14 -3.44
N SER A 71 9.80 -11.88 -3.90
CA SER A 71 11.07 -12.00 -3.17
C SER A 71 11.79 -10.64 -3.17
N ILE A 72 12.33 -10.27 -2.00
CA ILE A 72 13.13 -9.05 -1.86
C ILE A 72 14.59 -9.51 -1.74
N ASP A 73 15.16 -9.92 -2.87
CA ASP A 73 16.48 -10.56 -2.99
C ASP A 73 17.47 -9.75 -3.82
N GLY A 74 17.01 -8.67 -4.48
CA GLY A 74 17.83 -7.85 -5.35
C GLY A 74 18.04 -8.43 -6.74
N ASP A 75 17.32 -9.52 -7.10
CA ASP A 75 17.36 -10.13 -8.42
C ASP A 75 16.03 -9.90 -9.16
N PHE A 76 16.03 -9.16 -10.24
CA PHE A 76 14.85 -8.89 -11.03
C PHE A 76 14.45 -10.13 -11.84
N GLY A 77 13.78 -11.07 -11.18
CA GLY A 77 13.27 -12.29 -11.81
C GLY A 77 11.85 -12.12 -12.37
N PRO A 78 11.26 -13.21 -12.92
CA PRO A 78 9.91 -13.22 -13.48
C PRO A 78 8.82 -12.77 -12.48
N GLY A 79 8.99 -13.09 -11.18
CA GLY A 79 8.08 -12.65 -10.11
C GLY A 79 8.06 -11.13 -9.95
N THR A 80 9.23 -10.49 -9.99
CA THR A 80 9.37 -9.04 -9.95
C THR A 80 8.77 -8.41 -11.22
N ALA A 81 9.05 -8.96 -12.40
CA ALA A 81 8.46 -8.49 -13.67
C ALA A 81 6.93 -8.55 -13.65
N ALA A 82 6.36 -9.64 -13.13
CA ALA A 82 4.92 -9.80 -12.99
C ALA A 82 4.30 -8.76 -12.03
N ALA A 83 4.97 -8.49 -10.89
CA ALA A 83 4.54 -7.47 -9.93
C ALA A 83 4.60 -6.06 -10.56
N VAL A 84 5.66 -5.74 -11.30
CA VAL A 84 5.78 -4.47 -12.04
C VAL A 84 4.64 -4.32 -13.05
N ARG A 85 4.30 -5.36 -13.82
CA ARG A 85 3.16 -5.31 -14.77
C ARG A 85 1.83 -5.04 -14.06
N ARG A 86 1.58 -5.68 -12.91
CA ARG A 86 0.36 -5.42 -12.11
C ARG A 86 0.32 -4.00 -11.59
N PHE A 87 1.43 -3.50 -11.09
CA PHE A 87 1.57 -2.11 -10.67
C PHE A 87 1.25 -1.16 -11.84
N GLN A 88 1.89 -1.35 -13.00
CA GLN A 88 1.67 -0.55 -14.20
C GLN A 88 0.20 -0.54 -14.61
N ALA A 89 -0.44 -1.70 -14.68
CA ALA A 89 -1.85 -1.83 -15.01
C ALA A 89 -2.75 -1.05 -14.04
N ALA A 90 -2.47 -1.16 -12.72
CA ALA A 90 -3.26 -0.50 -11.68
C ALA A 90 -3.15 1.04 -11.72
N TYR A 91 -2.04 1.56 -12.22
CA TYR A 91 -1.79 3.00 -12.34
C TYR A 91 -1.94 3.54 -13.77
N GLY A 92 -2.42 2.73 -14.72
CA GLY A 92 -2.68 3.15 -16.10
C GLY A 92 -1.41 3.46 -16.91
N LEU A 93 -0.30 2.82 -16.56
CA LEU A 93 0.97 2.92 -17.28
C LEU A 93 1.06 1.88 -18.39
N SER A 94 2.02 2.02 -19.31
CA SER A 94 2.37 0.96 -20.26
C SER A 94 2.77 -0.30 -19.51
N VAL A 95 2.11 -1.43 -19.81
CA VAL A 95 2.29 -2.71 -19.12
C VAL A 95 3.39 -3.52 -19.81
N ASP A 96 4.63 -3.11 -19.67
CA ASP A 96 5.81 -3.74 -20.29
C ASP A 96 6.63 -4.60 -19.31
N GLY A 97 6.43 -4.41 -18.01
CA GLY A 97 7.18 -5.10 -16.96
C GLY A 97 8.55 -4.50 -16.69
N SER A 98 8.85 -3.34 -17.26
CA SER A 98 10.10 -2.60 -17.08
C SER A 98 9.92 -1.47 -16.07
N ALA A 99 10.83 -1.33 -15.12
CA ALA A 99 10.85 -0.19 -14.22
C ALA A 99 11.60 0.98 -14.85
N GLY A 100 11.00 1.56 -15.91
CA GLY A 100 11.48 2.75 -16.59
C GLY A 100 10.99 4.06 -15.94
N PRO A 101 11.31 5.24 -16.54
CA PRO A 101 11.06 6.54 -15.94
C PRO A 101 9.61 6.78 -15.48
N ALA A 102 8.60 6.37 -16.26
CA ALA A 102 7.19 6.52 -15.90
C ALA A 102 6.81 5.66 -14.69
N THR A 103 7.28 4.41 -14.65
CA THR A 103 7.07 3.50 -13.51
C THR A 103 7.77 4.02 -12.26
N GLN A 104 9.02 4.48 -12.38
CA GLN A 104 9.81 5.05 -11.30
C GLN A 104 9.17 6.33 -10.73
N ALA A 105 8.67 7.22 -11.59
CA ALA A 105 7.96 8.41 -11.16
C ALA A 105 6.69 8.07 -10.37
N GLN A 106 5.92 7.07 -10.80
CA GLN A 106 4.73 6.62 -10.07
C GLN A 106 5.07 5.93 -8.74
N LEU A 107 6.18 5.18 -8.68
CA LEU A 107 6.68 4.59 -7.43
C LEU A 107 7.10 5.69 -6.44
N ASN A 108 7.78 6.73 -6.92
CA ASN A 108 8.19 7.87 -6.11
C ASN A 108 6.98 8.70 -5.61
N ALA A 109 5.89 8.76 -6.39
CA ALA A 109 4.66 9.42 -5.96
C ALA A 109 3.95 8.72 -4.78
N LEU A 110 4.36 7.49 -4.45
CA LEU A 110 3.88 6.74 -3.28
C LEU A 110 4.77 6.92 -2.05
N GLU A 111 5.77 7.78 -2.10
CA GLU A 111 6.67 8.03 -0.97
C GLU A 111 6.53 9.47 -0.47
N GLN A 112 6.58 9.67 0.84
CA GLN A 112 6.66 10.98 1.47
C GLN A 112 8.11 11.35 1.81
N SER A 113 8.36 12.62 2.05
CA SER A 113 9.71 13.15 2.33
C SER A 113 10.38 12.56 3.58
N ASP A 114 9.61 12.00 4.50
CA ASP A 114 10.09 11.36 5.73
C ASP A 114 10.34 9.84 5.55
N GLY A 115 10.11 9.32 4.33
CA GLY A 115 10.26 7.91 3.96
C GLY A 115 9.05 7.04 4.33
N SER A 116 7.95 7.64 4.81
CA SER A 116 6.65 6.96 4.90
C SER A 116 5.99 6.90 3.51
N THR A 117 4.80 6.27 3.38
CA THR A 117 4.13 6.20 2.10
C THR A 117 3.03 7.27 1.95
N ALA A 118 2.49 7.42 0.75
CA ALA A 118 1.56 8.51 0.42
C ALA A 118 0.30 8.55 1.30
N HIS A 119 -0.12 7.38 1.84
CA HIS A 119 -1.36 7.27 2.61
C HIS A 119 -1.17 6.67 4.00
N PHE A 120 0.06 6.34 4.40
CA PHE A 120 0.37 5.80 5.72
C PHE A 120 1.56 6.53 6.32
N ASN A 121 1.41 7.02 7.56
CA ASN A 121 2.43 7.75 8.29
C ASN A 121 3.13 6.87 9.32
N TRP A 122 4.37 7.20 9.69
CA TRP A 122 5.12 6.46 10.71
C TRP A 122 4.38 6.36 12.05
N SER A 123 3.63 7.39 12.44
CA SER A 123 2.89 7.43 13.70
C SER A 123 1.79 6.35 13.80
N GLU A 124 1.29 5.84 12.68
CA GLU A 124 0.32 4.74 12.66
C GLU A 124 0.97 3.40 12.98
N PHE A 125 2.29 3.31 12.78
CA PHE A 125 3.09 2.09 13.00
C PHE A 125 3.93 2.12 14.27
N TYR A 126 4.03 3.25 14.98
CA TYR A 126 4.72 3.33 16.27
C TYR A 126 4.05 2.43 17.31
N ASP A 127 4.87 1.94 18.25
CA ASP A 127 4.34 1.42 19.51
C ASP A 127 3.51 2.51 20.20
N ARG A 128 2.25 2.22 20.47
CA ARG A 128 1.28 3.20 20.97
C ARG A 128 1.61 3.70 22.38
N SER A 129 2.34 2.92 23.17
CA SER A 129 2.72 3.31 24.53
C SER A 129 3.92 4.24 24.56
N SER A 130 4.85 4.09 23.62
CA SER A 130 6.14 4.81 23.62
C SER A 130 6.27 5.84 22.48
N GLY A 131 5.41 5.78 21.43
CA GLY A 131 5.48 6.66 20.29
C GLY A 131 6.73 6.49 19.41
N ASN A 132 7.35 5.31 19.43
CA ASN A 132 8.59 5.04 18.70
C ASN A 132 8.69 3.54 18.30
N PHE A 133 9.83 3.13 17.71
CA PHE A 133 10.09 1.75 17.26
C PHE A 133 11.02 0.95 18.18
N ASN A 134 11.26 1.38 19.43
CA ASN A 134 12.15 0.70 20.34
C ASN A 134 11.47 -0.46 21.10
N GLY A 135 12.28 -1.40 21.60
CA GLY A 135 11.81 -2.46 22.50
C GLY A 135 11.14 -3.65 21.81
N GLY A 136 11.34 -3.83 20.51
CA GLY A 136 10.89 -5.00 19.76
C GLY A 136 11.82 -6.21 19.84
N LYS A 137 11.53 -7.23 19.08
CA LYS A 137 12.34 -8.45 18.91
C LYS A 137 13.57 -8.24 18.02
N VAL A 138 13.60 -7.15 17.28
CA VAL A 138 14.70 -6.75 16.40
C VAL A 138 15.03 -5.27 16.65
N SER A 139 16.11 -4.75 16.05
CA SER A 139 16.50 -3.35 16.22
C SER A 139 15.42 -2.38 15.74
N ALA A 140 15.35 -1.19 16.32
CA ALA A 140 14.40 -0.16 15.90
C ALA A 140 14.51 0.18 14.41
N ALA A 141 15.72 0.17 13.85
CA ALA A 141 15.93 0.38 12.42
C ALA A 141 15.31 -0.75 11.57
N THR A 142 15.48 -2.01 12.03
CA THR A 142 14.86 -3.17 11.38
C THR A 142 13.34 -3.13 11.49
N VAL A 143 12.79 -2.77 12.67
CA VAL A 143 11.34 -2.59 12.87
C VAL A 143 10.80 -1.55 11.89
N LYS A 144 11.48 -0.39 11.79
CA LYS A 144 11.07 0.69 10.89
C LYS A 144 11.08 0.24 9.42
N GLU A 145 12.13 -0.48 9.00
CA GLU A 145 12.19 -1.02 7.63
C GLU A 145 11.09 -2.06 7.36
N ASN A 146 10.79 -2.94 8.32
CA ASN A 146 9.71 -3.89 8.20
C ASN A 146 8.35 -3.19 8.10
N ALA A 147 8.12 -2.14 8.89
CA ALA A 147 6.93 -1.30 8.79
C ALA A 147 6.83 -0.61 7.41
N ARG A 148 7.94 -0.10 6.86
CA ARG A 148 7.97 0.47 5.51
C ARG A 148 7.53 -0.54 4.45
N ARG A 149 8.02 -1.77 4.53
CA ARG A 149 7.60 -2.87 3.62
C ARG A 149 6.11 -3.17 3.76
N ALA A 150 5.59 -3.18 4.98
CA ALA A 150 4.16 -3.34 5.22
C ALA A 150 3.34 -2.19 4.63
N MET A 151 3.79 -0.93 4.77
CA MET A 151 3.13 0.24 4.17
C MET A 151 2.97 0.11 2.66
N TYR A 152 4.02 -0.31 1.90
CA TYR A 152 3.90 -0.51 0.45
C TYR A 152 2.93 -1.63 0.08
N LYS A 153 2.82 -2.70 0.87
CA LYS A 153 1.80 -3.73 0.69
C LYS A 153 0.40 -3.17 0.96
N LEU A 154 0.26 -2.30 1.95
CA LEU A 154 -1.01 -1.64 2.28
C LEU A 154 -1.41 -0.59 1.22
N GLU A 155 -0.46 0.11 0.58
CA GLU A 155 -0.75 0.97 -0.59
C GLU A 155 -1.39 0.17 -1.73
N ALA A 156 -0.88 -1.04 -2.00
CA ALA A 156 -1.47 -1.92 -2.99
C ALA A 156 -2.85 -2.42 -2.55
N LEU A 157 -3.03 -2.80 -1.28
CA LEU A 157 -4.33 -3.20 -0.73
C LEU A 157 -5.34 -2.07 -0.86
N ARG A 158 -4.98 -0.85 -0.44
CA ARG A 158 -5.80 0.34 -0.57
C ARG A 158 -6.23 0.57 -2.02
N LYS A 159 -5.30 0.48 -2.97
CA LYS A 159 -5.58 0.62 -4.41
C LYS A 159 -6.55 -0.45 -4.91
N LYS A 160 -6.34 -1.71 -4.53
CA LYS A 160 -7.18 -2.86 -4.89
C LYS A 160 -8.59 -2.81 -4.27
N LEU A 161 -8.76 -2.10 -3.16
CA LEU A 161 -10.04 -1.82 -2.51
C LEU A 161 -10.76 -0.56 -3.10
N GLY A 162 -10.25 0.02 -4.18
CA GLY A 162 -10.87 1.19 -4.82
C GLY A 162 -10.47 2.53 -4.19
N ASN A 163 -9.29 2.62 -3.59
CA ASN A 163 -8.73 3.79 -2.92
C ASN A 163 -9.52 4.24 -1.66
N VAL A 164 -10.22 3.32 -1.01
CA VAL A 164 -10.87 3.61 0.28
C VAL A 164 -9.82 3.84 1.37
N PRO A 165 -10.10 4.68 2.38
CA PRO A 165 -9.22 4.84 3.53
C PRO A 165 -9.03 3.51 4.27
N ILE A 166 -7.82 3.25 4.73
CA ILE A 166 -7.46 2.16 5.63
C ILE A 166 -6.91 2.80 6.90
N THR A 167 -7.44 2.43 8.04
CA THR A 167 -6.92 2.84 9.35
C THR A 167 -6.05 1.71 9.91
N VAL A 168 -4.84 2.03 10.35
CA VAL A 168 -3.98 1.09 11.07
C VAL A 168 -4.27 1.23 12.57
N ASN A 169 -4.99 0.28 13.13
CA ASN A 169 -5.34 0.26 14.56
C ASN A 169 -4.14 -0.10 15.43
N SER A 170 -3.25 -0.96 14.93
CA SER A 170 -2.02 -1.35 15.61
C SER A 170 -0.98 -1.75 14.56
N GLY A 171 0.19 -1.11 14.60
CA GLY A 171 1.37 -1.49 13.84
C GLY A 171 2.37 -2.25 14.73
N PHE A 172 3.58 -1.70 14.90
CA PHE A 172 4.58 -2.25 15.81
C PHE A 172 4.12 -2.20 17.29
N ARG A 173 4.50 -3.22 18.05
CA ARG A 173 4.35 -3.26 19.52
C ARG A 173 5.70 -3.60 20.15
N SER A 174 6.09 -2.85 21.18
CA SER A 174 7.21 -3.23 22.03
C SER A 174 6.88 -4.53 22.80
N ILE A 175 7.91 -5.24 23.27
CA ILE A 175 7.71 -6.44 24.08
C ILE A 175 6.90 -6.11 25.35
N ALA A 176 7.18 -4.95 25.98
CA ALA A 176 6.47 -4.51 27.16
C ALA A 176 4.99 -4.24 26.88
N HIS A 177 4.68 -3.43 25.88
CA HIS A 177 3.30 -3.12 25.49
C HIS A 177 2.52 -4.37 25.06
N ASN A 178 3.15 -5.25 24.27
CA ASN A 178 2.51 -6.50 23.86
C ASN A 178 2.15 -7.42 25.04
N ALA A 179 3.02 -7.49 26.06
CA ALA A 179 2.74 -8.23 27.29
C ALA A 179 1.62 -7.60 28.11
N GLU A 180 1.59 -6.26 28.23
CA GLU A 180 0.55 -5.51 28.93
C GLU A 180 -0.86 -5.78 28.36
N ILE A 181 -0.98 -5.87 27.04
CA ILE A 181 -2.27 -6.14 26.37
C ILE A 181 -2.55 -7.64 26.17
N GLY A 182 -1.73 -8.54 26.72
CA GLY A 182 -1.93 -9.99 26.62
C GLY A 182 -1.64 -10.58 25.23
N GLY A 183 -0.84 -9.89 24.41
CA GLY A 183 -0.47 -10.37 23.07
C GLY A 183 0.47 -11.58 23.11
N ALA A 184 0.42 -12.41 22.06
CA ALA A 184 1.28 -13.60 21.95
C ALA A 184 2.76 -13.24 22.01
N SER A 185 3.57 -14.06 22.70
CA SER A 185 5.00 -13.79 22.92
C SER A 185 5.85 -13.83 21.64
N ASP A 186 5.33 -14.38 20.56
CA ASP A 186 5.94 -14.44 19.22
C ASP A 186 5.14 -13.67 18.16
N SER A 187 4.29 -12.74 18.60
CA SER A 187 3.49 -11.88 17.74
C SER A 187 4.33 -11.17 16.67
N MET A 188 3.82 -11.08 15.46
CA MET A 188 4.47 -10.40 14.34
C MET A 188 4.54 -8.89 14.52
N HIS A 189 3.69 -8.31 15.35
CA HIS A 189 3.80 -6.91 15.77
C HIS A 189 5.13 -6.58 16.45
N LEU A 190 5.73 -7.54 17.17
CA LEU A 190 7.03 -7.38 17.84
C LEU A 190 8.22 -7.19 16.88
N TYR A 191 8.02 -7.50 15.61
CA TYR A 191 9.02 -7.39 14.54
C TYR A 191 8.72 -6.21 13.59
N GLY A 192 7.57 -5.54 13.75
CA GLY A 192 7.11 -4.47 12.85
C GLY A 192 6.61 -4.97 11.49
N THR A 193 6.35 -6.27 11.34
CA THR A 193 5.88 -6.87 10.09
C THR A 193 4.36 -6.99 10.01
N ALA A 194 3.62 -6.62 11.05
CA ALA A 194 2.17 -6.79 11.16
C ALA A 194 1.44 -5.46 11.27
N ALA A 195 0.18 -5.47 10.84
CA ALA A 195 -0.78 -4.41 11.04
C ALA A 195 -2.19 -4.97 11.28
N ASP A 196 -2.91 -4.38 12.24
CA ASP A 196 -4.32 -4.56 12.47
C ASP A 196 -5.07 -3.41 11.79
N LEU A 197 -5.99 -3.73 10.89
CA LEU A 197 -6.60 -2.80 9.94
C LEU A 197 -8.10 -2.66 10.21
N ASP A 198 -8.60 -1.43 10.09
CA ASP A 198 -10.02 -1.13 9.90
C ASP A 198 -10.21 -0.44 8.54
N VAL A 199 -11.21 -0.88 7.78
CA VAL A 199 -11.53 -0.35 6.45
C VAL A 199 -13.02 0.01 6.42
N PRO A 200 -13.38 1.23 6.83
CA PRO A 200 -14.78 1.64 6.95
C PRO A 200 -15.57 1.43 5.65
N GLY A 201 -16.72 0.78 5.78
CA GLY A 201 -17.62 0.51 4.65
C GLY A 201 -17.20 -0.67 3.76
N VAL A 202 -16.14 -1.39 4.10
CA VAL A 202 -15.73 -2.62 3.40
C VAL A 202 -15.81 -3.79 4.37
N ALA A 203 -16.52 -4.85 3.97
CA ALA A 203 -16.61 -6.06 4.79
C ALA A 203 -15.23 -6.70 5.00
N ASN A 204 -14.90 -7.15 6.22
CA ASN A 204 -13.62 -7.78 6.56
C ASN A 204 -13.25 -8.93 5.62
N ARG A 205 -14.22 -9.74 5.21
CA ARG A 205 -14.03 -10.78 4.19
C ARG A 205 -13.46 -10.23 2.88
N THR A 206 -13.92 -9.06 2.42
CA THR A 206 -13.41 -8.42 1.20
C THR A 206 -11.99 -7.92 1.41
N VAL A 207 -11.70 -7.32 2.58
CA VAL A 207 -10.36 -6.87 2.94
C VAL A 207 -9.40 -8.06 2.96
N TYR A 208 -9.78 -9.15 3.64
CA TYR A 208 -9.03 -10.40 3.68
C TYR A 208 -8.70 -10.91 2.27
N GLN A 209 -9.72 -11.12 1.42
CA GLN A 209 -9.54 -11.64 0.05
C GLN A 209 -8.64 -10.76 -0.82
N LYS A 210 -8.64 -9.45 -0.61
CA LYS A 210 -7.71 -8.54 -1.30
C LYS A 210 -6.31 -8.61 -0.70
N ALA A 211 -6.19 -8.72 0.62
CA ALA A 211 -4.91 -8.86 1.30
C ALA A 211 -4.15 -10.13 0.89
N GLU A 212 -4.85 -11.24 0.61
CA GLU A 212 -4.26 -12.47 0.05
C GLU A 212 -3.47 -12.23 -1.24
N THR A 213 -3.82 -11.20 -2.00
CA THR A 213 -3.15 -10.84 -3.26
C THR A 213 -2.00 -9.84 -3.08
N CYS A 214 -1.82 -9.33 -1.85
CA CYS A 214 -0.86 -8.25 -1.55
C CYS A 214 0.46 -8.73 -0.94
N GLY A 215 0.79 -10.03 -1.07
CA GLY A 215 2.07 -10.58 -0.63
C GLY A 215 2.23 -10.63 0.89
N PHE A 216 1.14 -10.50 1.65
CA PHE A 216 1.12 -10.86 3.06
C PHE A 216 1.14 -12.39 3.20
N SER A 217 1.75 -12.89 4.26
CA SER A 217 1.91 -14.32 4.53
C SER A 217 1.29 -14.78 5.84
N GLY A 218 0.73 -13.88 6.62
CA GLY A 218 -0.12 -14.13 7.76
C GLY A 218 -1.38 -13.29 7.65
N LEU A 219 -2.54 -13.93 7.78
CA LEU A 219 -3.85 -13.31 7.75
C LEU A 219 -4.71 -13.95 8.82
N GLU A 220 -5.37 -13.13 9.64
CA GLU A 220 -6.38 -13.63 10.55
C GLU A 220 -7.76 -13.47 9.95
N ARG A 221 -8.55 -14.53 10.05
CA ARG A 221 -9.94 -14.57 9.61
C ARG A 221 -10.81 -14.17 10.79
N TYR A 222 -11.08 -12.87 10.92
CA TYR A 222 -11.99 -12.38 11.93
C TYR A 222 -13.37 -12.06 11.36
N ASP A 223 -14.35 -12.54 12.05
CA ASP A 223 -15.76 -12.14 11.91
C ASP A 223 -16.02 -10.80 12.64
N VAL A 224 -14.96 -10.15 13.08
CA VAL A 224 -14.93 -9.01 13.98
C VAL A 224 -14.45 -7.74 13.27
N ASP A 225 -14.27 -6.71 14.03
CA ASP A 225 -14.10 -5.31 13.68
C ASP A 225 -12.75 -4.91 13.07
N HIS A 226 -11.80 -5.86 12.89
CA HIS A 226 -10.50 -5.56 12.26
C HIS A 226 -9.95 -6.75 11.47
N GLN A 227 -9.02 -6.47 10.57
CA GLN A 227 -8.28 -7.46 9.80
C GLN A 227 -6.80 -7.42 10.18
N HIS A 228 -6.27 -8.52 10.71
CA HIS A 228 -4.82 -8.67 10.89
C HIS A 228 -4.15 -9.11 9.60
N VAL A 229 -3.02 -8.46 9.27
CA VAL A 229 -2.12 -8.85 8.17
C VAL A 229 -0.68 -8.84 8.65
N ASP A 230 0.14 -9.79 8.18
CA ASP A 230 1.57 -9.77 8.46
C ASP A 230 2.44 -10.35 7.33
N SER A 231 3.73 -10.06 7.39
CA SER A 231 4.75 -10.48 6.44
C SER A 231 5.76 -11.44 7.09
N ARG A 232 5.29 -12.43 7.88
CA ARG A 232 6.15 -13.39 8.62
C ARG A 232 7.13 -14.15 7.75
N ALA A 233 6.80 -14.40 6.47
CA ALA A 233 7.70 -15.05 5.54
C ALA A 233 8.94 -14.21 5.24
N ASP A 234 8.89 -12.88 5.37
CA ASP A 234 10.05 -11.99 5.22
C ASP A 234 11.06 -12.15 6.37
N LEU A 235 10.64 -12.79 7.48
CA LEU A 235 11.48 -13.18 8.61
C LEU A 235 11.98 -14.64 8.52
N GLY A 236 11.76 -15.34 7.39
CA GLY A 236 12.09 -16.75 7.24
C GLY A 236 11.20 -17.70 8.04
N ARG A 237 10.03 -17.23 8.49
CA ARG A 237 9.04 -18.06 9.22
C ARG A 237 8.17 -18.87 8.25
N ALA A 238 7.19 -19.62 8.80
CA ALA A 238 6.23 -20.35 7.98
C ALA A 238 5.63 -19.44 6.91
N TRP A 239 5.65 -19.89 5.67
CA TRP A 239 5.28 -19.11 4.50
C TRP A 239 3.83 -18.60 4.57
N TRP A 240 2.93 -19.44 5.04
CA TRP A 240 1.52 -19.10 5.14
C TRP A 240 0.97 -19.42 6.52
N TRP A 241 0.18 -18.55 7.04
CA TRP A 241 -0.53 -18.72 8.29
C TRP A 241 -1.90 -18.07 8.23
N GLU A 242 -2.90 -18.77 8.66
CA GLU A 242 -4.27 -18.32 8.80
C GLU A 242 -4.83 -18.72 10.15
N SER A 243 -5.68 -17.89 10.73
CA SER A 243 -6.49 -18.24 11.89
C SER A 243 -7.87 -17.62 11.79
N GLY A 244 -8.80 -18.11 12.62
CA GLY A 244 -10.18 -17.64 12.66
C GLY A 244 -11.04 -18.18 11.52
N THR A 245 -12.25 -17.63 11.42
CA THR A 245 -13.27 -17.94 10.41
C THR A 245 -13.68 -16.69 9.67
N ILE A 246 -14.03 -16.81 8.38
CA ILE A 246 -14.61 -15.73 7.56
C ILE A 246 -16.06 -16.06 7.26
#